data_0e63ad60ae3952ac728d48da363a3f69
#
_entry.id   0e63ad60ae3952ac728d48da363a3f69
#
_cell.length_a   1.000
_cell.length_b   1.000
_cell.length_c   1.000
_cell.angle_alpha   90.00
_cell.angle_beta   90.00
_cell.angle_gamma   90.00
#
_symmetry.space_group_name_H-M   'P 1'
#
loop_
_entity.id
_entity.type
_entity.pdbx_description
1 polymer ?
#
loop_
_entity_poly.entity_id
_entity_poly.type
_entity_poly.pdbx_seq_one_letter_code
_entity_poly.pdbx_strand_id
1 'polypeptide(L)'
;MSNRLSDVINKQELKPVAVFENLHFSKTRDQAKNSLKDLAGIYMIINLVDCSSFYVGSATTNRLYTRLMKHLYYKKGNSRIAISVKNLGLKFFAFVVIDTFPEKITDKNNFILLSLEQYYIDIIKPNYNILQLAGNSFGYKHTPETIQRMRENYSDVRREKIGSLNRGISLSQKTRNLMRKAALNRPKLSQESKEKCNTRGLNITLLRLSDKTIVGHFHSIIQAARYINCGDKTIRRALNSNGIVKSTYKVICNNPVVLI
;
A
#
# COMPACT_ATOMS: atom_id res chain seq x y z
N MET A 1 1.04 -6.11 -39.25
CA MET A 1 -0.02 -6.17 -38.22
C MET A 1 -0.96 -7.31 -38.59
N SER A 2 -1.26 -8.20 -37.65
CA SER A 2 -2.20 -9.32 -37.89
C SER A 2 -3.63 -8.82 -38.02
N ASN A 3 -4.49 -9.57 -38.75
CA ASN A 3 -5.91 -9.19 -38.91
C ASN A 3 -6.61 -9.06 -37.53
N ARG A 4 -6.32 -9.98 -36.61
CA ARG A 4 -6.88 -9.94 -35.24
C ARG A 4 -6.56 -8.65 -34.51
N LEU A 5 -5.32 -8.18 -34.60
CA LEU A 5 -4.92 -6.93 -33.95
C LEU A 5 -5.54 -5.72 -34.65
N SER A 6 -5.62 -5.73 -35.99
CA SER A 6 -6.31 -4.70 -36.75
C SER A 6 -7.78 -4.57 -36.35
N ASP A 7 -8.49 -5.70 -36.19
CA ASP A 7 -9.89 -5.72 -35.77
C ASP A 7 -10.09 -5.12 -34.40
N VAL A 8 -9.19 -5.44 -33.45
CA VAL A 8 -9.23 -4.87 -32.09
C VAL A 8 -9.01 -3.36 -32.12
N ILE A 9 -7.99 -2.90 -32.85
CA ILE A 9 -7.65 -1.47 -32.98
C ILE A 9 -8.82 -0.70 -33.59
N ASN A 10 -9.40 -1.21 -34.68
CA ASN A 10 -10.53 -0.60 -35.36
C ASN A 10 -11.78 -0.57 -34.48
N LYS A 11 -12.09 -1.65 -33.76
CA LYS A 11 -13.22 -1.73 -32.84
C LYS A 11 -13.11 -0.72 -31.68
N GLN A 12 -11.91 -0.41 -31.25
CA GLN A 12 -11.64 0.57 -30.19
C GLN A 12 -11.40 1.98 -30.75
N GLU A 13 -11.56 2.19 -32.07
CA GLU A 13 -11.34 3.46 -32.79
C GLU A 13 -9.97 4.10 -32.49
N LEU A 14 -8.94 3.25 -32.28
CA LEU A 14 -7.61 3.71 -31.93
C LEU A 14 -6.75 4.01 -33.14
N LYS A 15 -5.89 5.01 -33.06
CA LYS A 15 -4.84 5.32 -34.03
C LYS A 15 -3.47 5.17 -33.39
N PRO A 16 -2.94 3.94 -33.30
CA PRO A 16 -1.71 3.68 -32.57
C PRO A 16 -0.50 4.34 -33.24
N VAL A 17 0.39 4.88 -32.42
CA VAL A 17 1.67 5.46 -32.85
C VAL A 17 2.69 4.36 -33.16
N ALA A 18 2.68 3.27 -32.41
CA ALA A 18 3.56 2.12 -32.63
C ALA A 18 2.89 0.83 -32.20
N VAL A 19 3.20 -0.25 -32.92
CA VAL A 19 2.64 -1.59 -32.71
C VAL A 19 3.75 -2.63 -32.76
N PHE A 20 3.79 -3.48 -31.73
CA PHE A 20 4.76 -4.57 -31.63
C PHE A 20 4.03 -5.89 -31.37
N GLU A 21 4.04 -6.76 -32.40
CA GLU A 21 3.56 -8.13 -32.35
C GLU A 21 4.76 -9.10 -32.40
N ASN A 22 4.48 -10.39 -32.28
CA ASN A 22 5.52 -11.42 -32.34
C ASN A 22 6.68 -11.16 -31.37
N LEU A 23 6.32 -10.77 -30.17
CA LEU A 23 7.27 -10.36 -29.11
C LEU A 23 8.25 -11.46 -28.68
N HIS A 24 8.01 -12.70 -29.08
CA HIS A 24 8.93 -13.83 -28.84
C HIS A 24 10.21 -13.77 -29.68
N PHE A 25 10.24 -12.99 -30.77
CA PHE A 25 11.45 -12.78 -31.57
C PHE A 25 12.34 -11.66 -30.99
N SER A 26 13.65 -11.90 -30.95
CA SER A 26 14.65 -10.93 -30.51
C SER A 26 14.62 -9.67 -31.37
N LYS A 27 14.47 -9.82 -32.69
CA LYS A 27 14.38 -8.70 -33.65
C LYS A 27 13.28 -7.69 -33.28
N THR A 28 12.08 -8.20 -32.92
CA THR A 28 10.97 -7.34 -32.51
C THR A 28 11.28 -6.59 -31.20
N ARG A 29 11.95 -7.26 -30.27
CA ARG A 29 12.38 -6.65 -29.01
C ARG A 29 13.40 -5.53 -29.25
N ASP A 30 14.35 -5.74 -30.15
CA ASP A 30 15.38 -4.75 -30.47
C ASP A 30 14.77 -3.56 -31.24
N GLN A 31 13.81 -3.80 -32.14
CA GLN A 31 13.02 -2.75 -32.78
C GLN A 31 12.25 -1.95 -31.74
N ALA A 32 11.55 -2.60 -30.82
CA ALA A 32 10.82 -1.91 -29.75
C ALA A 32 11.76 -1.05 -28.86
N LYS A 33 12.95 -1.57 -28.53
CA LYS A 33 13.95 -0.83 -27.75
C LYS A 33 14.36 0.48 -28.43
N ASN A 34 14.59 0.43 -29.75
CA ASN A 34 15.02 1.60 -30.50
C ASN A 34 13.88 2.59 -30.75
N SER A 35 12.69 2.09 -31.11
CA SER A 35 11.53 2.94 -31.44
C SER A 35 10.89 3.58 -30.19
N LEU A 36 11.01 2.97 -29.00
CA LEU A 36 10.42 3.50 -27.77
C LEU A 36 11.40 4.34 -26.93
N LYS A 37 12.59 4.58 -27.48
CA LYS A 37 13.58 5.42 -26.82
C LYS A 37 13.08 6.88 -26.78
N ASP A 38 13.35 7.53 -25.66
CA ASP A 38 13.01 8.94 -25.40
C ASP A 38 11.51 9.29 -25.46
N LEU A 39 10.63 8.31 -25.66
CA LEU A 39 9.20 8.50 -25.67
C LEU A 39 8.58 8.37 -24.29
N ALA A 40 7.54 9.16 -24.08
CA ALA A 40 6.55 9.02 -23.00
C ALA A 40 5.17 8.84 -23.62
N GLY A 41 4.23 8.23 -22.94
CA GLY A 41 2.88 8.10 -23.46
C GLY A 41 2.06 6.97 -22.83
N ILE A 42 0.95 6.68 -23.51
CA ILE A 42 -0.01 5.65 -23.12
C ILE A 42 0.20 4.41 -23.98
N TYR A 43 0.22 3.26 -23.33
CA TYR A 43 0.36 1.98 -24.01
C TYR A 43 -0.75 1.02 -23.62
N MET A 44 -1.04 0.11 -24.54
CA MET A 44 -1.98 -0.98 -24.33
C MET A 44 -1.28 -2.33 -24.54
N ILE A 45 -1.62 -3.32 -23.73
CA ILE A 45 -1.23 -4.72 -23.91
C ILE A 45 -2.49 -5.48 -24.28
N ILE A 46 -2.45 -6.19 -25.40
CA ILE A 46 -3.59 -6.90 -25.97
C ILE A 46 -3.30 -8.39 -25.95
N ASN A 47 -4.26 -9.18 -25.48
CA ASN A 47 -4.26 -10.62 -25.65
C ASN A 47 -4.92 -10.95 -27.01
N LEU A 48 -4.16 -11.53 -27.92
CA LEU A 48 -4.58 -11.86 -29.27
C LEU A 48 -5.37 -13.19 -29.38
N VAL A 49 -5.52 -13.94 -28.28
CA VAL A 49 -6.31 -15.16 -28.26
C VAL A 49 -7.79 -14.85 -28.11
N ASP A 50 -8.13 -14.04 -27.09
CA ASP A 50 -9.51 -13.67 -26.81
C ASP A 50 -9.93 -12.32 -27.41
N CYS A 51 -8.96 -11.50 -27.82
CA CYS A 51 -9.18 -10.17 -28.44
C CYS A 51 -10.10 -9.23 -27.65
N SER A 52 -10.36 -9.53 -26.38
CA SER A 52 -11.21 -8.76 -25.45
C SER A 52 -10.49 -8.40 -24.14
N SER A 53 -9.32 -8.99 -23.91
CA SER A 53 -8.54 -8.76 -22.71
C SER A 53 -7.43 -7.76 -22.95
N PHE A 54 -7.57 -6.60 -22.31
CA PHE A 54 -6.69 -5.45 -22.46
C PHE A 54 -6.13 -4.96 -21.14
N TYR A 55 -4.97 -4.37 -21.20
CA TYR A 55 -4.37 -3.55 -20.16
C TYR A 55 -4.01 -2.19 -20.75
N VAL A 56 -4.32 -1.13 -20.05
CA VAL A 56 -3.90 0.24 -20.36
C VAL A 56 -3.00 0.75 -19.26
N GLY A 57 -1.94 1.47 -19.62
CA GLY A 57 -1.03 2.07 -18.67
C GLY A 57 -0.23 3.21 -19.29
N SER A 58 0.35 4.04 -18.43
CA SER A 58 1.23 5.13 -18.84
C SER A 58 2.71 4.83 -18.56
N ALA A 59 3.56 5.51 -19.29
CA ALA A 59 4.99 5.50 -19.10
C ALA A 59 5.58 6.89 -19.25
N THR A 60 6.35 7.31 -18.26
CA THR A 60 7.15 8.55 -18.34
C THR A 60 8.29 8.39 -19.35
N THR A 61 8.94 9.48 -19.69
CA THR A 61 10.03 9.53 -20.67
C THR A 61 11.06 8.41 -20.46
N ASN A 62 11.43 7.71 -21.53
CA ASN A 62 12.34 6.54 -21.54
C ASN A 62 11.82 5.30 -20.80
N ARG A 63 10.55 5.24 -20.42
CA ARG A 63 10.04 4.11 -19.65
C ARG A 63 9.15 3.14 -20.42
N LEU A 64 8.71 3.48 -21.65
CA LEU A 64 7.83 2.61 -22.45
C LEU A 64 8.44 1.22 -22.67
N TYR A 65 9.71 1.15 -23.10
CA TYR A 65 10.41 -0.12 -23.25
C TYR A 65 10.56 -0.88 -21.92
N THR A 66 10.85 -0.15 -20.83
CA THR A 66 10.92 -0.74 -19.49
C THR A 66 9.57 -1.34 -19.06
N ARG A 67 8.45 -0.69 -19.40
CA ARG A 67 7.10 -1.20 -19.11
C ARG A 67 6.82 -2.48 -19.93
N LEU A 68 7.14 -2.48 -21.21
CA LEU A 68 7.04 -3.66 -22.07
C LEU A 68 7.80 -4.85 -21.43
N MET A 69 9.08 -4.65 -21.11
CA MET A 69 9.91 -5.68 -20.49
C MET A 69 9.35 -6.16 -19.14
N LYS A 70 8.91 -5.22 -18.30
CA LYS A 70 8.39 -5.52 -16.96
C LYS A 70 7.12 -6.35 -17.00
N HIS A 71 6.17 -6.02 -17.88
CA HIS A 71 4.89 -6.73 -17.98
C HIS A 71 5.02 -8.09 -18.68
N LEU A 72 5.68 -8.12 -19.83
CA LEU A 72 5.61 -9.24 -20.74
C LEU A 72 6.78 -10.23 -20.60
N TYR A 73 8.00 -9.74 -20.43
CA TYR A 73 9.17 -10.62 -20.30
C TYR A 73 9.46 -11.00 -18.85
N TYR A 74 9.54 -10.02 -17.95
CA TYR A 74 9.84 -10.29 -16.54
C TYR A 74 8.61 -10.70 -15.72
N LYS A 75 7.39 -10.49 -16.24
CA LYS A 75 6.12 -10.84 -15.57
C LYS A 75 5.98 -10.27 -14.17
N LYS A 76 6.54 -9.05 -13.96
CA LYS A 76 6.61 -8.37 -12.64
C LYS A 76 5.70 -7.13 -12.56
N GLY A 77 4.95 -6.82 -13.61
CA GLY A 77 4.08 -5.65 -13.67
C GLY A 77 2.71 -5.92 -13.04
N ASN A 78 1.81 -6.42 -13.87
CA ASN A 78 0.44 -6.74 -13.52
C ASN A 78 0.28 -8.25 -13.37
N SER A 79 -0.37 -8.72 -12.29
CA SER A 79 -0.52 -10.16 -12.01
C SER A 79 -1.40 -10.88 -13.02
N ARG A 80 -2.46 -10.24 -13.53
CA ARG A 80 -3.36 -10.83 -14.54
C ARG A 80 -2.63 -11.05 -15.85
N ILE A 81 -1.83 -10.06 -16.30
CA ILE A 81 -0.96 -10.20 -17.47
C ILE A 81 0.07 -11.31 -17.26
N ALA A 82 0.74 -11.31 -16.09
CA ALA A 82 1.77 -12.29 -15.78
C ALA A 82 1.24 -13.75 -15.85
N ILE A 83 0.05 -14.00 -15.33
CA ILE A 83 -0.63 -15.31 -15.40
C ILE A 83 -0.98 -15.64 -16.84
N SER A 84 -1.59 -14.71 -17.59
CA SER A 84 -1.96 -14.94 -19.00
C SER A 84 -0.75 -15.20 -19.88
N VAL A 85 0.33 -14.45 -19.75
CA VAL A 85 1.58 -14.67 -20.51
C VAL A 85 2.23 -16.00 -20.14
N LYS A 86 2.15 -16.43 -18.87
CA LYS A 86 2.66 -17.74 -18.45
C LYS A 86 1.89 -18.89 -19.09
N ASN A 87 0.58 -18.75 -19.22
CA ASN A 87 -0.31 -19.80 -19.72
C ASN A 87 -0.32 -19.89 -21.25
N LEU A 88 -0.37 -18.75 -21.93
CA LEU A 88 -0.54 -18.66 -23.38
C LEU A 88 0.78 -18.56 -24.14
N GLY A 89 1.78 -17.93 -23.51
CA GLY A 89 3.05 -17.60 -24.16
C GLY A 89 3.05 -16.23 -24.79
N LEU A 90 4.26 -15.66 -24.91
CA LEU A 90 4.50 -14.28 -25.34
C LEU A 90 4.06 -13.99 -26.78
N LYS A 91 4.03 -14.99 -27.64
CA LYS A 91 3.62 -14.87 -29.05
C LYS A 91 2.17 -14.40 -29.24
N PHE A 92 1.33 -14.57 -28.23
CA PHE A 92 -0.08 -14.21 -28.28
C PHE A 92 -0.38 -12.83 -27.67
N PHE A 93 0.63 -12.03 -27.43
CA PHE A 93 0.46 -10.69 -26.89
C PHE A 93 1.03 -9.64 -27.87
N ALA A 94 0.33 -8.51 -27.93
CA ALA A 94 0.82 -7.32 -28.61
C ALA A 94 1.02 -6.19 -27.62
N PHE A 95 2.04 -5.35 -27.86
CA PHE A 95 2.27 -4.11 -27.15
C PHE A 95 2.04 -2.95 -28.12
N VAL A 96 1.08 -2.10 -27.81
CA VAL A 96 0.61 -1.02 -28.68
C VAL A 96 0.81 0.30 -27.94
N VAL A 97 1.50 1.26 -28.54
CA VAL A 97 1.54 2.63 -28.05
C VAL A 97 0.37 3.38 -28.69
N ILE A 98 -0.60 3.76 -27.86
CA ILE A 98 -1.83 4.38 -28.30
C ILE A 98 -1.59 5.88 -28.56
N ASP A 99 -0.85 6.50 -27.64
CA ASP A 99 -0.61 7.94 -27.66
C ASP A 99 0.77 8.27 -27.09
N THR A 100 1.38 9.36 -27.55
CA THR A 100 2.67 9.84 -27.08
C THR A 100 2.55 11.22 -26.48
N PHE A 101 3.26 11.42 -25.37
CA PHE A 101 3.35 12.74 -24.75
C PHE A 101 4.59 13.46 -25.27
N PRO A 102 4.45 14.63 -25.93
CA PRO A 102 5.54 15.28 -26.68
C PRO A 102 6.64 15.83 -25.76
N GLU A 103 6.27 16.22 -24.55
CA GLU A 103 7.19 16.82 -23.60
C GLU A 103 7.85 15.78 -22.68
N LYS A 104 9.04 16.14 -22.19
CA LYS A 104 9.67 15.34 -21.13
C LYS A 104 8.82 15.38 -19.87
N ILE A 105 8.48 14.21 -19.34
CA ILE A 105 7.70 14.10 -18.11
C ILE A 105 8.55 14.49 -16.90
N THR A 106 8.00 15.41 -16.11
CA THR A 106 8.52 15.93 -14.86
C THR A 106 7.44 15.85 -13.78
N ASP A 107 7.76 16.13 -12.52
CA ASP A 107 6.76 16.17 -11.44
C ASP A 107 5.64 17.20 -11.71
N LYS A 108 5.95 18.26 -12.49
CA LYS A 108 4.99 19.35 -12.79
C LYS A 108 3.93 18.96 -13.81
N ASN A 109 4.26 18.12 -14.80
CA ASN A 109 3.35 17.73 -15.89
C ASN A 109 2.89 16.26 -15.85
N ASN A 110 3.35 15.49 -14.87
CA ASN A 110 2.96 14.08 -14.72
C ASN A 110 1.45 13.89 -14.53
N PHE A 111 0.76 14.87 -13.95
CA PHE A 111 -0.69 14.79 -13.78
C PHE A 111 -1.42 14.77 -15.13
N ILE A 112 -0.90 15.43 -16.17
CA ILE A 112 -1.49 15.42 -17.52
C ILE A 112 -1.38 14.02 -18.13
N LEU A 113 -0.21 13.37 -17.97
CA LEU A 113 -0.02 11.99 -18.43
C LEU A 113 -0.98 11.02 -17.71
N LEU A 114 -1.19 11.21 -16.41
CA LEU A 114 -2.13 10.38 -15.63
C LEU A 114 -3.60 10.67 -16.03
N SER A 115 -3.95 11.91 -16.34
CA SER A 115 -5.29 12.24 -16.84
C SER A 115 -5.54 11.59 -18.21
N LEU A 116 -4.53 11.54 -19.07
CA LEU A 116 -4.62 10.86 -20.36
C LEU A 116 -4.74 9.33 -20.18
N GLU A 117 -4.01 8.74 -19.24
CA GLU A 117 -4.17 7.33 -18.86
C GLU A 117 -5.59 7.05 -18.40
N GLN A 118 -6.15 7.91 -17.51
CA GLN A 118 -7.52 7.77 -17.02
C GLN A 118 -8.53 7.84 -18.15
N TYR A 119 -8.39 8.80 -19.06
CA TYR A 119 -9.26 8.92 -20.23
C TYR A 119 -9.34 7.61 -21.04
N TYR A 120 -8.19 6.98 -21.33
CA TYR A 120 -8.16 5.72 -22.06
C TYR A 120 -8.68 4.54 -21.21
N ILE A 121 -8.50 4.53 -19.91
CA ILE A 121 -9.09 3.51 -19.00
C ILE A 121 -10.62 3.60 -19.04
N ASP A 122 -11.18 4.81 -19.01
CA ASP A 122 -12.63 5.04 -18.98
C ASP A 122 -13.30 4.64 -20.31
N ILE A 123 -12.64 4.86 -21.43
CA ILE A 123 -13.16 4.49 -22.76
C ILE A 123 -13.01 2.99 -23.02
N ILE A 124 -11.80 2.43 -22.84
CA ILE A 124 -11.47 1.05 -23.22
C ILE A 124 -12.00 0.06 -22.18
N LYS A 125 -12.17 0.47 -20.92
CA LYS A 125 -12.58 -0.37 -19.78
C LYS A 125 -11.76 -1.67 -19.68
N PRO A 126 -10.44 -1.58 -19.56
CA PRO A 126 -9.54 -2.71 -19.69
C PRO A 126 -9.70 -3.67 -18.52
N ASN A 127 -9.98 -4.95 -18.80
CA ASN A 127 -10.23 -5.99 -17.79
C ASN A 127 -8.95 -6.48 -17.08
N TYR A 128 -7.78 -6.26 -17.66
CA TYR A 128 -6.51 -6.56 -16.98
C TYR A 128 -6.12 -5.47 -15.96
N ASN A 129 -6.68 -4.27 -16.03
CA ASN A 129 -6.43 -3.25 -15.01
C ASN A 129 -7.10 -3.68 -13.70
N ILE A 130 -6.28 -3.90 -12.67
CA ILE A 130 -6.76 -4.22 -11.31
C ILE A 130 -7.31 -2.96 -10.66
N LEU A 131 -6.63 -1.84 -10.91
CA LEU A 131 -7.05 -0.51 -10.48
C LEU A 131 -7.67 0.21 -11.66
N GLN A 132 -8.83 0.80 -11.45
CA GLN A 132 -9.53 1.60 -12.46
C GLN A 132 -9.16 3.09 -12.39
N LEU A 133 -8.32 3.48 -11.41
CA LEU A 133 -7.80 4.83 -11.26
C LEU A 133 -6.33 4.87 -11.64
N ALA A 134 -5.99 5.78 -12.55
CA ALA A 134 -4.62 5.97 -13.02
C ALA A 134 -3.69 6.46 -11.91
N GLY A 135 -2.49 5.89 -11.85
CA GLY A 135 -1.39 6.33 -11.00
C GLY A 135 -1.59 6.20 -9.48
N ASN A 136 -2.75 5.72 -9.00
CA ASN A 136 -3.04 5.70 -7.57
C ASN A 136 -3.79 4.43 -7.15
N SER A 137 -3.40 3.89 -6.00
CA SER A 137 -4.11 2.80 -5.32
C SER A 137 -5.05 3.29 -4.21
N PHE A 138 -5.27 4.59 -4.11
CA PHE A 138 -6.14 5.17 -3.09
C PHE A 138 -7.57 4.61 -3.22
N GLY A 139 -8.12 4.14 -2.11
CA GLY A 139 -9.46 3.55 -2.09
C GLY A 139 -9.54 2.08 -2.53
N TYR A 140 -8.47 1.49 -3.09
CA TYR A 140 -8.46 0.07 -3.41
C TYR A 140 -8.54 -0.80 -2.15
N LYS A 141 -9.51 -1.68 -2.12
CA LYS A 141 -9.67 -2.68 -1.04
C LYS A 141 -9.42 -4.07 -1.62
N HIS A 142 -8.55 -4.83 -0.96
CA HIS A 142 -8.38 -6.23 -1.31
C HIS A 142 -9.68 -7.00 -1.06
N THR A 143 -9.97 -7.99 -1.93
CA THR A 143 -11.10 -8.88 -1.69
C THR A 143 -10.88 -9.73 -0.43
N PRO A 144 -11.94 -10.23 0.23
CA PRO A 144 -11.82 -11.10 1.41
C PRO A 144 -10.90 -12.30 1.16
N GLU A 145 -11.01 -12.93 -0.02
CA GLU A 145 -10.17 -14.08 -0.42
C GLU A 145 -8.68 -13.68 -0.55
N THR A 146 -8.42 -12.49 -1.09
CA THR A 146 -7.05 -11.97 -1.19
C THR A 146 -6.47 -11.69 0.20
N ILE A 147 -7.27 -11.11 1.10
CA ILE A 147 -6.87 -10.85 2.49
C ILE A 147 -6.59 -12.18 3.20
N GLN A 148 -7.45 -13.17 3.04
CA GLN A 148 -7.27 -14.50 3.62
C GLN A 148 -5.98 -15.16 3.12
N ARG A 149 -5.74 -15.14 1.80
CA ARG A 149 -4.50 -15.65 1.20
C ARG A 149 -3.24 -14.92 1.70
N MET A 150 -3.33 -13.61 1.91
CA MET A 150 -2.23 -12.84 2.51
C MET A 150 -1.93 -13.31 3.95
N ARG A 151 -2.96 -13.58 4.76
CA ARG A 151 -2.82 -14.09 6.14
C ARG A 151 -2.20 -15.49 6.15
N GLU A 152 -2.67 -16.39 5.31
CA GLU A 152 -2.16 -17.76 5.19
C GLU A 152 -0.70 -17.79 4.74
N ASN A 153 -0.31 -16.91 3.83
CA ASN A 153 1.07 -16.76 3.36
C ASN A 153 2.01 -16.07 4.37
N TYR A 154 1.46 -15.50 5.45
CA TYR A 154 2.25 -14.84 6.50
C TYR A 154 2.51 -15.81 7.66
N SER A 155 3.26 -16.87 7.36
CA SER A 155 3.63 -17.90 8.35
C SER A 155 4.58 -17.35 9.42
N ASP A 156 4.62 -18.04 10.58
CA ASP A 156 5.55 -17.69 11.66
C ASP A 156 7.01 -17.79 11.24
N VAL A 157 7.35 -18.74 10.37
CA VAL A 157 8.69 -18.86 9.76
C VAL A 157 9.04 -17.61 8.96
N ARG A 158 8.11 -17.07 8.16
CA ARG A 158 8.30 -15.83 7.42
C ARG A 158 8.44 -14.64 8.35
N ARG A 159 7.63 -14.57 9.42
CA ARG A 159 7.70 -13.53 10.45
C ARG A 159 9.06 -13.53 11.13
N GLU A 160 9.53 -14.70 11.53
CA GLU A 160 10.83 -14.86 12.17
C GLU A 160 11.98 -14.47 11.23
N LYS A 161 11.93 -14.93 9.97
CA LYS A 161 12.93 -14.56 8.95
C LYS A 161 12.99 -13.04 8.73
N ILE A 162 11.86 -12.35 8.65
CA ILE A 162 11.82 -10.90 8.51
C ILE A 162 12.31 -10.22 9.79
N GLY A 163 11.89 -10.71 10.96
CA GLY A 163 12.33 -10.20 12.27
C GLY A 163 13.82 -10.34 12.49
N SER A 164 14.42 -11.46 12.06
CA SER A 164 15.85 -11.73 12.19
C SER A 164 16.73 -10.77 11.36
N LEU A 165 16.23 -10.24 10.25
CA LEU A 165 16.97 -9.30 9.40
C LEU A 165 17.40 -8.02 10.13
N ASN A 166 16.65 -7.61 11.16
CA ASN A 166 16.88 -6.37 11.91
C ASN A 166 17.36 -6.61 13.35
N ARG A 167 17.37 -7.88 13.83
CA ARG A 167 17.85 -8.20 15.17
C ARG A 167 19.36 -8.04 15.25
N GLY A 168 19.82 -7.37 16.29
CA GLY A 168 21.26 -7.16 16.54
C GLY A 168 21.94 -6.14 15.62
N ILE A 169 21.21 -5.53 14.66
CA ILE A 169 21.78 -4.48 13.83
C ILE A 169 21.88 -3.19 14.65
N SER A 170 23.10 -2.77 14.93
CA SER A 170 23.37 -1.48 15.54
C SER A 170 23.46 -0.41 14.47
N LEU A 171 22.53 0.55 14.51
CA LEU A 171 22.55 1.68 13.58
C LEU A 171 23.80 2.55 13.79
N SER A 172 24.37 3.08 12.71
CA SER A 172 25.51 3.99 12.78
C SER A 172 25.17 5.24 13.61
N GLN A 173 26.18 5.85 14.24
CA GLN A 173 25.99 7.09 15.02
C GLN A 173 25.38 8.20 14.17
N LYS A 174 25.78 8.32 12.90
CA LYS A 174 25.20 9.26 11.94
C LYS A 174 23.70 9.06 11.77
N THR A 175 23.26 7.82 11.57
CA THR A 175 21.84 7.46 11.42
C THR A 175 21.06 7.76 12.71
N ARG A 176 21.59 7.41 13.88
CA ARG A 176 20.97 7.72 15.18
C ARG A 176 20.79 9.23 15.38
N ASN A 177 21.81 10.03 15.02
CA ASN A 177 21.75 11.48 15.12
C ASN A 177 20.69 12.08 14.19
N LEU A 178 20.57 11.57 12.95
CA LEU A 178 19.52 11.98 12.02
C LEU A 178 18.13 11.63 12.54
N MET A 179 17.94 10.43 13.08
CA MET A 179 16.67 10.01 13.68
C MET A 179 16.29 10.87 14.90
N ARG A 180 17.28 11.18 15.77
CA ARG A 180 17.10 12.08 16.92
C ARG A 180 16.68 13.48 16.47
N LYS A 181 17.36 14.04 15.48
CA LYS A 181 17.03 15.36 14.91
C LYS A 181 15.61 15.37 14.31
N ALA A 182 15.24 14.33 13.56
CA ALA A 182 13.90 14.18 13.01
C ALA A 182 12.84 14.05 14.10
N ALA A 183 13.12 13.33 15.18
CA ALA A 183 12.20 13.17 16.32
C ALA A 183 11.97 14.49 17.08
N LEU A 184 13.02 15.30 17.26
CA LEU A 184 12.93 16.61 17.90
C LEU A 184 12.13 17.62 17.06
N ASN A 185 12.22 17.52 15.74
CA ASN A 185 11.53 18.42 14.80
C ASN A 185 10.09 17.96 14.49
N ARG A 186 9.64 16.83 15.03
CA ARG A 186 8.24 16.40 14.83
C ARG A 186 7.28 17.38 15.50
N PRO A 187 6.22 17.80 14.81
CA PRO A 187 5.17 18.57 15.45
C PRO A 187 4.57 17.77 16.60
N LYS A 188 4.24 18.45 17.69
CA LYS A 188 3.55 17.84 18.83
C LYS A 188 2.21 17.27 18.35
N LEU A 189 1.85 16.09 18.84
CA LEU A 189 0.54 15.49 18.56
C LEU A 189 -0.58 16.48 18.94
N SER A 190 -1.58 16.62 18.08
CA SER A 190 -2.78 17.37 18.39
C SER A 190 -3.48 16.80 19.64
N GLN A 191 -4.27 17.60 20.32
CA GLN A 191 -5.01 17.16 21.51
C GLN A 191 -5.94 15.99 21.18
N GLU A 192 -6.64 16.04 20.02
CA GLU A 192 -7.48 14.96 19.52
C GLU A 192 -6.70 13.65 19.30
N SER A 193 -5.49 13.72 18.74
CA SER A 193 -4.63 12.54 18.57
C SER A 193 -4.17 11.96 19.90
N LYS A 194 -3.89 12.81 20.89
CA LYS A 194 -3.55 12.38 22.26
C LYS A 194 -4.72 11.68 22.93
N GLU A 195 -5.93 12.19 22.77
CA GLU A 195 -7.15 11.57 23.30
C GLU A 195 -7.42 10.21 22.67
N LYS A 196 -7.30 10.09 21.34
CA LYS A 196 -7.37 8.79 20.63
C LYS A 196 -6.31 7.78 21.10
N CYS A 197 -5.11 8.23 21.44
CA CYS A 197 -4.08 7.37 22.01
C CYS A 197 -4.41 6.90 23.44
N ASN A 198 -5.12 7.72 24.21
CA ASN A 198 -5.50 7.42 25.59
C ASN A 198 -6.67 6.41 25.70
N THR A 199 -7.41 6.15 24.64
CA THR A 199 -8.55 5.19 24.65
C THR A 199 -8.14 3.74 24.95
N ARG A 200 -6.85 3.42 24.89
CA ARG A 200 -6.29 2.12 25.31
C ARG A 200 -5.89 2.08 26.78
N GLY A 201 -6.01 3.17 27.51
CA GLY A 201 -5.75 3.24 28.95
C GLY A 201 -6.80 2.47 29.75
N LEU A 202 -6.41 1.93 30.89
CA LEU A 202 -7.34 1.38 31.87
C LEU A 202 -8.07 2.52 32.56
N ASN A 203 -9.39 2.59 32.43
CA ASN A 203 -10.21 3.53 33.18
C ASN A 203 -10.30 3.10 34.64
N ILE A 204 -9.93 4.01 35.52
CA ILE A 204 -9.83 3.75 36.96
C ILE A 204 -10.84 4.60 37.71
N THR A 205 -11.64 3.99 38.56
CA THR A 205 -12.49 4.70 39.57
C THR A 205 -11.83 4.56 40.92
N LEU A 206 -11.68 5.68 41.61
CA LEU A 206 -11.23 5.73 43.00
C LEU A 206 -12.43 5.95 43.91
N LEU A 207 -12.57 5.07 44.92
CA LEU A 207 -13.54 5.19 45.99
C LEU A 207 -12.80 5.48 47.32
N ARG A 208 -13.31 6.35 48.12
CA ARG A 208 -12.85 6.50 49.50
C ARG A 208 -13.43 5.36 50.37
N LEU A 209 -12.60 4.73 51.18
CA LEU A 209 -13.02 3.57 51.98
C LEU A 209 -13.92 3.96 53.17
N SER A 210 -13.76 5.19 53.74
CA SER A 210 -14.48 5.65 54.92
C SER A 210 -16.00 5.83 54.69
N ASP A 211 -16.38 6.32 53.54
CA ASP A 211 -17.76 6.72 53.20
C ASP A 211 -18.25 6.08 51.87
N LYS A 212 -17.41 5.29 51.23
CA LYS A 212 -17.66 4.65 49.92
C LYS A 212 -18.00 5.66 48.81
N THR A 213 -17.61 6.92 48.97
CA THR A 213 -17.84 7.95 47.94
C THR A 213 -16.87 7.80 46.76
N ILE A 214 -17.35 8.10 45.54
CA ILE A 214 -16.51 8.18 44.36
C ILE A 214 -15.68 9.45 44.41
N VAL A 215 -14.38 9.31 44.50
CA VAL A 215 -13.44 10.46 44.53
C VAL A 215 -13.17 10.98 43.11
N GLY A 216 -13.20 10.11 42.12
CA GLY A 216 -13.04 10.49 40.72
C GLY A 216 -12.90 9.31 39.75
N HIS A 217 -13.10 9.63 38.49
CA HIS A 217 -12.88 8.73 37.35
C HIS A 217 -11.66 9.21 36.57
N PHE A 218 -10.71 8.30 36.27
CA PHE A 218 -9.44 8.60 35.63
C PHE A 218 -9.27 7.72 34.39
N HIS A 219 -8.83 8.31 33.29
CA HIS A 219 -8.61 7.59 32.03
C HIS A 219 -7.31 6.79 31.99
N SER A 220 -6.51 6.84 33.06
CA SER A 220 -5.29 6.04 33.15
C SER A 220 -4.85 5.80 34.60
N ILE A 221 -4.14 4.71 34.83
CA ILE A 221 -3.48 4.41 36.11
C ILE A 221 -2.57 5.56 36.57
N ILE A 222 -1.85 6.20 35.64
CA ILE A 222 -0.92 7.30 35.93
C ILE A 222 -1.67 8.52 36.48
N GLN A 223 -2.83 8.85 35.92
CA GLN A 223 -3.66 9.98 36.41
C GLN A 223 -4.18 9.69 37.82
N ALA A 224 -4.72 8.48 38.05
CA ALA A 224 -5.17 8.07 39.37
C ALA A 224 -4.03 8.07 40.41
N ALA A 225 -2.84 7.58 40.01
CA ALA A 225 -1.66 7.58 40.88
C ALA A 225 -1.21 9.00 41.29
N ARG A 226 -1.19 9.92 40.33
CA ARG A 226 -0.85 11.33 40.59
C ARG A 226 -1.84 11.98 41.53
N TYR A 227 -3.14 11.72 41.34
CA TYR A 227 -4.19 12.30 42.18
C TYR A 227 -4.02 11.94 43.66
N ILE A 228 -3.71 10.66 43.96
CA ILE A 228 -3.50 10.22 45.34
C ILE A 228 -2.03 10.26 45.78
N ASN A 229 -1.16 10.87 44.97
CA ASN A 229 0.26 11.03 45.23
C ASN A 229 0.96 9.68 45.55
N CYS A 230 0.88 8.73 44.63
CA CYS A 230 1.56 7.43 44.76
C CYS A 230 2.17 7.02 43.39
N GLY A 231 2.97 5.96 43.41
CA GLY A 231 3.52 5.39 42.17
C GLY A 231 2.47 4.59 41.40
N ASP A 232 2.55 4.61 40.06
CA ASP A 232 1.69 3.82 39.17
C ASP A 232 1.78 2.31 39.45
N LYS A 233 2.96 1.81 39.84
CA LYS A 233 3.17 0.43 40.27
C LYS A 233 2.34 0.03 41.51
N THR A 234 2.08 0.99 42.40
CA THR A 234 1.25 0.77 43.59
C THR A 234 -0.19 0.50 43.20
N ILE A 235 -0.75 1.28 42.27
CA ILE A 235 -2.11 1.07 41.75
C ILE A 235 -2.20 -0.27 40.99
N ARG A 236 -1.20 -0.60 40.16
CA ARG A 236 -1.16 -1.88 39.43
C ARG A 236 -1.17 -3.08 40.40
N ARG A 237 -0.37 -3.02 41.47
CA ARG A 237 -0.37 -4.08 42.50
C ARG A 237 -1.72 -4.18 43.21
N ALA A 238 -2.33 -3.01 43.54
CA ALA A 238 -3.63 -2.99 44.18
C ALA A 238 -4.72 -3.61 43.29
N LEU A 239 -4.73 -3.32 41.98
CA LEU A 239 -5.66 -3.93 41.03
C LEU A 239 -5.53 -5.44 40.93
N ASN A 240 -4.33 -5.97 41.14
CA ASN A 240 -4.06 -7.41 41.10
C ASN A 240 -4.22 -8.09 42.50
N SER A 241 -4.60 -7.35 43.53
CA SER A 241 -4.80 -7.85 44.89
C SER A 241 -6.19 -7.46 45.44
N ASN A 242 -6.26 -6.78 46.55
CA ASN A 242 -7.51 -6.37 47.21
C ASN A 242 -8.08 -5.03 46.74
N GLY A 243 -7.42 -4.35 45.81
CA GLY A 243 -7.83 -3.04 45.32
C GLY A 243 -7.56 -1.86 46.26
N ILE A 244 -6.90 -2.07 47.41
CA ILE A 244 -6.72 -1.03 48.40
C ILE A 244 -5.36 -0.33 48.24
N VAL A 245 -5.37 1.00 48.25
CA VAL A 245 -4.18 1.85 48.19
C VAL A 245 -4.18 2.84 49.37
N LYS A 246 -3.03 2.96 50.05
CA LYS A 246 -2.83 3.83 51.25
C LYS A 246 -3.86 3.61 52.36
N SER A 247 -4.47 2.43 52.46
CA SER A 247 -5.55 2.12 53.41
C SER A 247 -6.75 3.11 53.39
N THR A 248 -6.77 3.97 52.42
CA THR A 248 -7.78 5.06 52.31
C THR A 248 -8.64 4.94 51.05
N TYR A 249 -8.09 4.39 49.98
CA TYR A 249 -8.75 4.37 48.69
C TYR A 249 -8.92 2.94 48.15
N LYS A 250 -10.08 2.65 47.57
CA LYS A 250 -10.31 1.45 46.76
C LYS A 250 -10.23 1.82 45.28
N VAL A 251 -9.46 1.07 44.55
CA VAL A 251 -9.22 1.23 43.10
C VAL A 251 -10.04 0.19 42.37
N ILE A 252 -10.85 0.64 41.40
CA ILE A 252 -11.67 -0.22 40.55
C ILE A 252 -11.31 0.04 39.09
N CYS A 253 -11.08 -1.01 38.32
CA CYS A 253 -10.90 -0.93 36.88
C CYS A 253 -12.27 -1.06 36.19
N ASN A 254 -12.65 -0.09 35.37
CA ASN A 254 -13.96 -0.06 34.70
C ASN A 254 -13.92 -0.74 33.30
N ASN A 255 -12.74 -1.13 32.82
CA ASN A 255 -12.67 -1.87 31.57
C ASN A 255 -12.91 -3.36 31.86
N PRO A 256 -13.78 -4.05 31.12
CA PRO A 256 -13.86 -5.49 31.22
C PRO A 256 -12.50 -6.05 30.82
N VAL A 257 -11.87 -6.76 31.75
CA VAL A 257 -10.64 -7.52 31.49
C VAL A 257 -11.04 -8.62 30.52
N VAL A 258 -10.70 -8.50 29.26
CA VAL A 258 -10.65 -9.63 28.35
C VAL A 258 -9.44 -10.45 28.84
N LEU A 259 -9.70 -11.43 29.70
CA LEU A 259 -8.76 -12.51 29.99
C LEU A 259 -8.51 -13.25 28.68
N ILE A 260 -7.33 -13.07 28.11
CA ILE A 260 -6.76 -13.93 27.05
C ILE A 260 -5.81 -14.89 27.71
#